data_a4efe02a07f866f4d57059bfff282ee0
#
_entry.id   a4efe02a07f866f4d57059bfff282ee0
#
_cell.length_a   1.000
_cell.length_b   1.000
_cell.length_c   1.000
_cell.angle_alpha   90.00
_cell.angle_beta   90.00
_cell.angle_gamma   90.00
#
_symmetry.space_group_name_H-M   'P 1'
#
loop_
_entity.id
_entity.type
_entity.pdbx_description
1 polymer ?
#
loop_
_entity_poly.entity_id
_entity_poly.type
_entity_poly.pdbx_seq_one_letter_code
_entity_poly.pdbx_strand_id
1 'polypeptide(L)'
;CNPTINAFKRLGPDTMAPYRANWGYDNRTVFVRIPPERGSGTRLEVRVGDGAANPYTVIALILAAALDGLRRGLACPPPSSGWTYQDESRPVIPMSLADALDALRADAALMDIVGDPFVTAYETLKRDEIRRYREAVADPDVREVTDWELAEYLQDY
;
A
#
# COMPACT_ATOMS: atom_id res chain seq x y z
N CYS A 1 -2.59 2.76 -3.21
CA CYS A 1 -1.36 3.45 -2.77
C CYS A 1 -0.13 3.00 -3.56
N ASN A 2 -0.13 1.79 -4.12
CA ASN A 2 0.95 1.20 -4.91
C ASN A 2 0.37 0.72 -6.25
N PRO A 3 0.38 1.57 -7.29
CA PRO A 3 -0.36 1.30 -8.53
C PRO A 3 0.39 0.47 -9.55
N THR A 4 1.65 0.14 -9.32
CA THR A 4 2.53 -0.56 -10.26
C THR A 4 3.09 -1.83 -9.64
N ILE A 5 3.52 -2.78 -10.48
CA ILE A 5 4.24 -3.98 -10.02
C ILE A 5 5.54 -3.58 -9.32
N ASN A 6 6.24 -2.60 -9.86
CA ASN A 6 7.48 -2.06 -9.31
C ASN A 6 7.34 -1.55 -7.87
N ALA A 7 6.20 -0.91 -7.55
CA ALA A 7 5.94 -0.31 -6.24
C ALA A 7 6.06 -1.29 -5.06
N PHE A 8 5.80 -2.59 -5.30
CA PHE A 8 5.88 -3.62 -4.27
C PHE A 8 7.31 -4.11 -4.01
N LYS A 9 8.24 -3.93 -4.96
CA LYS A 9 9.64 -4.38 -4.82
C LYS A 9 10.40 -3.68 -3.70
N ARG A 10 9.98 -2.47 -3.31
CA ARG A 10 10.57 -1.75 -2.18
C ARG A 10 10.02 -2.19 -0.82
N LEU A 11 8.88 -2.89 -0.78
CA LEU A 11 8.25 -3.35 0.45
C LEU A 11 8.93 -4.63 0.94
N GLY A 12 8.97 -4.83 2.25
CA GLY A 12 9.50 -6.06 2.81
C GLY A 12 10.37 -5.87 4.04
N PRO A 13 10.77 -6.97 4.68
CA PRO A 13 11.69 -6.94 5.81
C PRO A 13 13.01 -6.25 5.43
N ASP A 14 13.60 -5.54 6.40
CA ASP A 14 14.92 -4.90 6.31
C ASP A 14 15.09 -3.80 5.24
N THR A 15 13.98 -3.33 4.66
CA THR A 15 13.98 -2.30 3.61
C THR A 15 13.73 -0.89 4.13
N MET A 16 13.47 -0.71 5.43
CA MET A 16 12.96 0.52 6.04
C MET A 16 11.61 0.99 5.43
N ALA A 17 10.94 0.11 4.68
CA ALA A 17 9.59 0.29 4.19
C ALA A 17 8.60 -0.59 4.99
N PRO A 18 7.31 -0.27 4.98
CA PRO A 18 6.31 -1.06 5.70
C PRO A 18 6.24 -2.51 5.22
N TYR A 19 6.03 -3.42 6.17
CA TYR A 19 5.80 -4.84 5.90
C TYR A 19 4.53 -5.35 6.61
N ARG A 20 4.18 -4.72 7.74
CA ARG A 20 3.03 -5.12 8.56
C ARG A 20 2.04 -3.98 8.73
N ALA A 21 0.76 -4.29 8.89
CA ALA A 21 -0.30 -3.33 9.15
C ALA A 21 -0.24 -2.87 10.62
N ASN A 22 0.61 -1.91 10.91
CA ASN A 22 0.90 -1.41 12.25
C ASN A 22 1.11 0.10 12.26
N TRP A 23 1.26 0.66 13.45
CA TRP A 23 1.60 2.07 13.63
C TRP A 23 2.55 2.25 14.81
N GLY A 24 3.24 3.39 14.87
CA GLY A 24 4.14 3.67 15.98
C GLY A 24 4.69 5.09 16.00
N TYR A 25 5.24 5.47 17.14
CA TYR A 25 5.89 6.76 17.34
C TYR A 25 7.31 6.72 16.81
N ASP A 26 7.64 7.68 15.96
CA ASP A 26 8.97 7.91 15.35
C ASP A 26 9.67 6.64 14.84
N ASN A 27 8.89 5.70 14.34
CA ASN A 27 9.39 4.42 13.85
C ASN A 27 9.26 4.34 12.33
N ARG A 28 10.35 4.06 11.62
CA ARG A 28 10.36 3.98 10.15
C ARG A 28 10.01 2.59 9.60
N THR A 29 9.84 1.60 10.44
CA THR A 29 9.46 0.23 10.03
C THR A 29 7.95 -0.01 10.06
N VAL A 30 7.16 0.96 10.54
CA VAL A 30 5.70 0.85 10.65
C VAL A 30 4.96 1.38 9.42
N PHE A 31 3.71 0.95 9.23
CA PHE A 31 2.82 1.40 8.16
C PHE A 31 2.36 2.85 8.36
N VAL A 32 1.95 3.22 9.59
CA VAL A 32 1.61 4.60 9.95
C VAL A 32 2.58 5.09 11.03
N ARG A 33 3.38 6.08 10.69
CA ARG A 33 4.32 6.73 11.62
C ARG A 33 3.70 8.00 12.17
N ILE A 34 3.85 8.21 13.48
CA ILE A 34 3.59 9.49 14.13
C ILE A 34 4.94 10.12 14.45
N PRO A 35 5.40 11.13 13.70
CA PRO A 35 6.66 11.82 13.97
C PRO A 35 6.69 12.51 15.33
N PRO A 36 7.87 12.86 15.88
CA PRO A 36 7.99 13.45 17.21
C PRO A 36 7.48 14.90 17.29
N GLU A 37 7.41 15.60 16.17
CA GLU A 37 6.94 16.97 16.11
C GLU A 37 5.51 17.12 16.59
N ARG A 38 5.24 18.19 17.36
CA ARG A 38 3.94 18.52 17.93
C ARG A 38 3.52 19.95 17.55
N GLY A 39 2.34 20.35 17.97
CA GLY A 39 1.75 21.65 17.60
C GLY A 39 1.42 21.68 16.13
N SER A 40 1.86 22.68 15.39
CA SER A 40 1.64 22.81 13.94
C SER A 40 2.32 21.72 13.10
N GLY A 41 3.29 21.00 13.65
CA GLY A 41 3.97 19.88 13.00
C GLY A 41 3.33 18.50 13.27
N THR A 42 2.25 18.44 14.07
CA THR A 42 1.57 17.17 14.37
C THR A 42 0.97 16.58 13.11
N ARG A 43 1.35 15.35 12.78
CA ARG A 43 0.87 14.66 11.57
C ARG A 43 0.94 13.15 11.68
N LEU A 44 0.26 12.48 10.75
CA LEU A 44 0.41 11.06 10.45
C LEU A 44 1.18 10.94 9.13
N GLU A 45 2.08 9.98 9.06
CA GLU A 45 2.78 9.60 7.83
C GLU A 45 2.34 8.18 7.43
N VAL A 46 1.52 8.07 6.40
CA VAL A 46 1.21 6.77 5.77
C VAL A 46 2.37 6.43 4.85
N ARG A 47 3.14 5.39 5.21
CA ARG A 47 4.46 5.14 4.63
C ARG A 47 4.46 4.12 3.49
N VAL A 48 3.32 3.55 3.18
CA VAL A 48 3.18 2.51 2.13
C VAL A 48 3.09 3.09 0.73
N GLY A 49 2.68 4.35 0.57
CA GLY A 49 2.42 4.97 -0.73
C GLY A 49 3.66 5.05 -1.63
N ASP A 50 3.44 4.90 -2.92
CA ASP A 50 4.45 4.99 -3.99
C ASP A 50 4.37 6.35 -4.72
N GLY A 51 5.51 6.80 -5.26
CA GLY A 51 5.59 8.08 -5.97
C GLY A 51 4.81 8.12 -7.29
N ALA A 52 4.56 6.97 -7.92
CA ALA A 52 3.74 6.85 -9.13
C ALA A 52 2.23 6.84 -8.86
N ALA A 53 1.82 6.85 -7.58
CA ALA A 53 0.42 6.80 -7.23
C ALA A 53 -0.29 8.14 -7.52
N ASN A 54 -1.49 8.06 -8.11
CA ASN A 54 -2.33 9.23 -8.30
C ASN A 54 -2.70 9.85 -6.93
N PRO A 55 -2.29 11.10 -6.64
CA PRO A 55 -2.46 11.70 -5.31
C PRO A 55 -3.92 11.87 -4.92
N TYR A 56 -4.81 12.14 -5.86
CA TYR A 56 -6.25 12.27 -5.58
C TYR A 56 -6.83 10.95 -5.10
N THR A 57 -6.50 9.85 -5.78
CA THR A 57 -6.96 8.51 -5.39
C THR A 57 -6.39 8.09 -4.04
N VAL A 58 -5.09 8.31 -3.82
CA VAL A 58 -4.44 7.95 -2.54
C VAL A 58 -5.05 8.71 -1.38
N ILE A 59 -5.20 10.03 -1.51
CA ILE A 59 -5.78 10.87 -0.45
C ILE A 59 -7.22 10.45 -0.18
N ALA A 60 -8.04 10.25 -1.23
CA ALA A 60 -9.42 9.82 -1.08
C ALA A 60 -9.54 8.48 -0.33
N LEU A 61 -8.72 7.48 -0.68
CA LEU A 61 -8.74 6.17 -0.04
C LEU A 61 -8.25 6.20 1.41
N ILE A 62 -7.23 7.00 1.71
CA ILE A 62 -6.75 7.17 3.09
C ILE A 62 -7.82 7.84 3.95
N LEU A 63 -8.47 8.90 3.44
CA LEU A 63 -9.56 9.58 4.15
C LEU A 63 -10.78 8.67 4.32
N ALA A 64 -11.13 7.88 3.30
CA ALA A 64 -12.21 6.91 3.36
C ALA A 64 -11.96 5.87 4.47
N ALA A 65 -10.78 5.27 4.51
CA ALA A 65 -10.41 4.31 5.55
C ALA A 65 -10.38 4.92 6.95
N ALA A 66 -9.86 6.15 7.09
CA ALA A 66 -9.86 6.87 8.36
C ALA A 66 -11.29 7.17 8.84
N LEU A 67 -12.15 7.61 7.94
CA LEU A 67 -13.56 7.91 8.24
C LEU A 67 -14.34 6.65 8.63
N ASP A 68 -14.10 5.53 7.95
CA ASP A 68 -14.69 4.23 8.31
C ASP A 68 -14.29 3.83 9.74
N GLY A 69 -13.00 3.91 10.06
CA GLY A 69 -12.51 3.64 11.41
C GLY A 69 -13.18 4.49 12.50
N LEU A 70 -13.34 5.79 12.23
CA LEU A 70 -14.03 6.71 13.13
C LEU A 70 -15.53 6.39 13.26
N ARG A 71 -16.22 6.15 12.16
CA ARG A 71 -17.66 5.82 12.13
C ARG A 71 -17.98 4.53 12.88
N ARG A 72 -17.11 3.55 12.75
CA ARG A 72 -17.25 2.24 13.41
C ARG A 72 -16.74 2.23 14.86
N GLY A 73 -16.11 3.31 15.31
CA GLY A 73 -15.49 3.39 16.62
C GLY A 73 -14.40 2.34 16.83
N LEU A 74 -13.60 2.06 15.80
CA LEU A 74 -12.57 1.04 15.87
C LEU A 74 -11.48 1.44 16.88
N ALA A 75 -11.21 0.54 17.83
CA ALA A 75 -10.13 0.75 18.78
C ALA A 75 -8.78 0.66 18.07
N CYS A 76 -7.94 1.69 18.24
CA CYS A 76 -6.57 1.64 17.73
C CYS A 76 -5.78 0.62 18.57
N PRO A 77 -5.11 -0.34 17.93
CA PRO A 77 -4.26 -1.28 18.67
C PRO A 77 -3.07 -0.56 19.30
N PRO A 78 -2.38 -1.15 20.31
CA PRO A 78 -1.17 -0.56 20.87
C PRO A 78 -0.12 -0.23 19.79
N PRO A 79 0.68 0.85 19.97
CA PRO A 79 1.74 1.20 19.04
C PRO A 79 2.82 0.12 19.03
N SER A 80 3.34 -0.18 17.84
CA SER A 80 4.51 -1.04 17.69
C SER A 80 5.80 -0.23 17.94
N SER A 81 6.79 -0.87 18.54
CA SER A 81 8.09 -0.27 18.86
C SER A 81 9.24 -1.17 18.40
N GLY A 82 10.44 -0.58 18.25
CA GLY A 82 11.62 -1.31 17.84
C GLY A 82 11.56 -1.79 16.37
N TRP A 83 12.16 -2.93 16.09
CA TRP A 83 12.26 -3.52 14.75
C TRP A 83 11.01 -4.37 14.46
N THR A 84 10.01 -3.79 13.75
CA THR A 84 8.64 -4.34 13.70
C THR A 84 8.41 -5.43 12.65
N TYR A 85 9.40 -5.77 11.84
CA TYR A 85 9.24 -6.80 10.79
C TYR A 85 8.93 -8.19 11.35
N GLN A 86 9.41 -8.50 12.56
CA GLN A 86 9.21 -9.76 13.24
C GLN A 86 7.96 -9.79 14.14
N ASP A 87 7.18 -8.72 14.19
CA ASP A 87 5.96 -8.63 15.01
C ASP A 87 4.83 -9.45 14.39
N GLU A 88 4.77 -10.74 14.68
CA GLU A 88 3.73 -11.65 14.17
C GLU A 88 2.32 -11.36 14.70
N SER A 89 2.19 -10.50 15.71
CA SER A 89 0.88 -10.04 16.19
C SER A 89 0.16 -9.12 15.20
N ARG A 90 0.85 -8.66 14.16
CA ARG A 90 0.33 -7.79 13.11
C ARG A 90 0.33 -8.49 11.75
N PRO A 91 -0.77 -8.39 10.99
CA PRO A 91 -0.83 -9.01 9.68
C PRO A 91 0.20 -8.38 8.71
N VAL A 92 0.72 -9.21 7.82
CA VAL A 92 1.51 -8.75 6.69
C VAL A 92 0.60 -8.00 5.71
N ILE A 93 1.07 -6.87 5.19
CA ILE A 93 0.35 -6.16 4.11
C ILE A 93 0.47 -6.93 2.78
N PRO A 94 -0.42 -6.70 1.81
CA PRO A 94 -0.25 -7.27 0.48
C PRO A 94 1.14 -6.97 -0.10
N MET A 95 1.81 -7.99 -0.60
CA MET A 95 3.20 -7.89 -1.07
C MET A 95 3.32 -7.91 -2.60
N SER A 96 2.20 -8.03 -3.30
CA SER A 96 2.12 -7.90 -4.75
C SER A 96 0.91 -7.07 -5.16
N LEU A 97 0.92 -6.57 -6.40
CA LEU A 97 -0.23 -5.86 -6.97
C LEU A 97 -1.46 -6.78 -7.04
N ALA A 98 -1.26 -8.07 -7.33
CA ALA A 98 -2.35 -9.04 -7.37
C ALA A 98 -2.99 -9.22 -5.99
N ASP A 99 -2.19 -9.46 -4.94
CA ASP A 99 -2.69 -9.62 -3.57
C ASP A 99 -3.40 -8.34 -3.08
N ALA A 100 -2.90 -7.17 -3.46
CA ALA A 100 -3.52 -5.90 -3.10
C ALA A 100 -4.88 -5.70 -3.77
N LEU A 101 -5.06 -6.13 -5.02
CA LEU A 101 -6.35 -6.12 -5.71
C LEU A 101 -7.33 -7.09 -5.07
N ASP A 102 -6.87 -8.30 -4.72
CA ASP A 102 -7.69 -9.29 -4.03
C ASP A 102 -8.15 -8.79 -2.65
N ALA A 103 -7.23 -8.19 -1.90
CA ALA A 103 -7.54 -7.58 -0.60
C ALA A 103 -8.54 -6.42 -0.72
N LEU A 104 -8.39 -5.55 -1.73
CA LEU A 104 -9.33 -4.47 -2.00
C LEU A 104 -10.74 -5.01 -2.29
N ARG A 105 -10.83 -6.04 -3.14
CA ARG A 105 -12.11 -6.64 -3.52
C ARG A 105 -12.80 -7.36 -2.34
N ALA A 106 -12.01 -7.90 -1.42
CA ALA A 106 -12.51 -8.57 -0.22
C ALA A 106 -12.94 -7.60 0.90
N ASP A 107 -12.52 -6.33 0.88
CA ASP A 107 -12.86 -5.33 1.88
C ASP A 107 -14.23 -4.70 1.60
N ALA A 108 -15.29 -5.31 2.13
CA ALA A 108 -16.66 -4.85 1.93
C ALA A 108 -16.89 -3.40 2.40
N ALA A 109 -16.24 -2.97 3.50
CA ALA A 109 -16.39 -1.61 4.01
C ALA A 109 -15.78 -0.58 3.07
N LEU A 110 -14.60 -0.86 2.54
CA LEU A 110 -13.95 0.02 1.57
C LEU A 110 -14.68 0.00 0.22
N MET A 111 -15.17 -1.17 -0.21
CA MET A 111 -15.98 -1.31 -1.42
C MET A 111 -17.26 -0.48 -1.37
N ASP A 112 -17.94 -0.42 -0.22
CA ASP A 112 -19.15 0.39 -0.03
C ASP A 112 -18.87 1.89 -0.16
N ILE A 113 -17.71 2.36 0.28
CA ILE A 113 -17.31 3.77 0.22
C ILE A 113 -16.83 4.16 -1.19
N VAL A 114 -15.98 3.32 -1.80
CA VAL A 114 -15.30 3.63 -3.07
C VAL A 114 -16.22 3.39 -4.27
N GLY A 115 -17.07 2.39 -4.17
CA GLY A 115 -18.03 2.00 -5.21
C GLY A 115 -17.47 0.99 -6.21
N ASP A 116 -18.25 -0.02 -6.51
CA ASP A 116 -17.90 -1.10 -7.43
C ASP A 116 -17.49 -0.66 -8.84
N PRO A 117 -18.13 0.35 -9.47
CA PRO A 117 -17.73 0.77 -10.82
C PRO A 117 -16.28 1.25 -10.91
N PHE A 118 -15.81 2.02 -9.92
CA PHE A 118 -14.42 2.50 -9.88
C PHE A 118 -13.46 1.32 -9.66
N VAL A 119 -13.75 0.46 -8.67
CA VAL A 119 -12.88 -0.68 -8.35
C VAL A 119 -12.81 -1.64 -9.54
N THR A 120 -13.92 -1.93 -10.20
CA THR A 120 -13.97 -2.81 -11.38
C THR A 120 -13.14 -2.26 -12.54
N ALA A 121 -13.26 -0.98 -12.84
CA ALA A 121 -12.47 -0.35 -13.89
C ALA A 121 -10.97 -0.38 -13.56
N TYR A 122 -10.59 -0.01 -12.33
CA TYR A 122 -9.22 -0.03 -11.87
C TYR A 122 -8.62 -1.44 -11.89
N GLU A 123 -9.37 -2.41 -11.36
CA GLU A 123 -8.95 -3.81 -11.33
C GLU A 123 -8.74 -4.37 -12.72
N THR A 124 -9.64 -4.08 -13.68
CA THR A 124 -9.51 -4.53 -15.07
C THR A 124 -8.19 -4.08 -15.68
N LEU A 125 -7.84 -2.80 -15.51
CA LEU A 125 -6.58 -2.26 -16.02
C LEU A 125 -5.37 -2.93 -15.36
N LYS A 126 -5.40 -3.08 -14.03
CA LYS A 126 -4.25 -3.62 -13.29
C LYS A 126 -4.08 -5.13 -13.45
N ARG A 127 -5.17 -5.88 -13.64
CA ARG A 127 -5.08 -7.30 -13.97
C ARG A 127 -4.50 -7.53 -15.37
N ASP A 128 -4.81 -6.66 -16.33
CA ASP A 128 -4.17 -6.71 -17.65
C ASP A 128 -2.67 -6.38 -17.56
N GLU A 129 -2.28 -5.38 -16.79
CA GLU A 129 -0.87 -5.06 -16.52
C GLU A 129 -0.12 -6.27 -15.93
N ILE A 130 -0.70 -6.93 -14.90
CA ILE A 130 -0.11 -8.13 -14.30
C ILE A 130 0.02 -9.26 -15.33
N ARG A 131 -0.97 -9.46 -16.18
CA ARG A 131 -0.94 -10.47 -17.25
C ARG A 131 0.20 -10.21 -18.23
N ARG A 132 0.30 -8.99 -18.75
CA ARG A 132 1.35 -8.60 -19.71
C ARG A 132 2.76 -8.75 -19.10
N TYR A 133 2.92 -8.37 -17.84
CA TYR A 133 4.18 -8.56 -17.11
C TYR A 133 4.57 -10.02 -17.01
N ARG A 134 3.65 -10.91 -16.59
CA ARG A 134 3.89 -12.35 -16.45
C ARG A 134 4.17 -13.05 -17.77
N GLU A 135 3.63 -12.56 -18.86
CA GLU A 135 3.91 -13.08 -20.20
C GLU A 135 5.28 -12.65 -20.73
N ALA A 136 5.75 -11.48 -20.34
CA ALA A 136 7.00 -10.89 -20.84
C ALA A 136 8.24 -11.21 -20.00
N VAL A 137 8.07 -11.43 -18.69
CA VAL A 137 9.17 -11.59 -17.73
C VAL A 137 9.27 -13.04 -17.27
N ALA A 138 10.44 -13.65 -17.52
CA ALA A 138 10.67 -15.06 -17.22
C ALA A 138 10.59 -15.41 -15.72
N ASP A 139 11.05 -14.50 -14.87
CA ASP A 139 10.90 -14.59 -13.41
C ASP A 139 10.08 -13.38 -12.91
N PRO A 140 8.75 -13.50 -12.80
CA PRO A 140 7.90 -12.39 -12.40
C PRO A 140 8.07 -11.98 -10.93
N ASP A 141 8.75 -12.76 -10.12
CA ASP A 141 9.02 -12.47 -8.70
C ASP A 141 10.40 -11.82 -8.47
N VAL A 142 11.15 -11.55 -9.56
CA VAL A 142 12.45 -10.89 -9.51
C VAL A 142 12.33 -9.50 -8.83
N ARG A 143 13.25 -9.21 -7.91
CA ARG A 143 13.26 -7.92 -7.20
C ARG A 143 13.96 -6.80 -7.94
N GLU A 144 14.85 -7.13 -8.87
CA GLU A 144 15.50 -6.18 -9.74
C GLU A 144 14.50 -5.55 -10.71
N VAL A 145 14.75 -4.32 -11.10
CA VAL A 145 13.94 -3.63 -12.12
C VAL A 145 14.18 -4.29 -13.47
N THR A 146 13.10 -4.69 -14.13
CA THR A 146 13.15 -5.37 -15.43
C THR A 146 13.07 -4.38 -16.58
N ASP A 147 13.53 -4.78 -17.79
CA ASP A 147 13.39 -3.96 -19.00
C ASP A 147 11.91 -3.69 -19.34
N TRP A 148 11.03 -4.62 -19.00
CA TRP A 148 9.60 -4.42 -19.16
C TRP A 148 9.07 -3.27 -18.28
N GLU A 149 9.51 -3.19 -17.02
CA GLU A 149 9.11 -2.10 -16.11
C GLU A 149 9.66 -0.75 -16.60
N LEU A 150 10.87 -0.72 -17.11
CA LEU A 150 11.45 0.50 -17.70
C LEU A 150 10.63 0.96 -18.92
N ALA A 151 10.23 0.04 -19.79
CA ALA A 151 9.41 0.36 -20.95
C ALA A 151 7.99 0.81 -20.55
N GLU A 152 7.35 0.11 -19.63
CA GLU A 152 5.97 0.37 -19.21
C GLU A 152 5.83 1.64 -18.38
N TYR A 153 6.78 1.91 -17.47
CA TYR A 153 6.61 2.97 -16.47
C TYR A 153 7.42 4.23 -16.70
N LEU A 154 8.49 4.22 -17.49
CA LEU A 154 9.29 5.41 -17.75
C LEU A 154 8.89 6.18 -19.01
N GLN A 155 8.17 5.53 -19.93
CA GLN A 155 7.77 6.18 -21.19
C GLN A 155 6.42 6.90 -21.09
N ASP A 156 5.56 6.43 -20.17
CA ASP A 156 4.17 6.88 -20.06
C ASP A 156 3.86 7.68 -18.77
N TYR A 157 4.88 7.98 -17.95
CA TYR A 157 4.77 8.78 -16.72
C TYR A 157 5.61 10.05 -16.78
#